data_172ffa1a90572e9650f257f31954a514
#
_entry.id   172ffa1a90572e9650f257f31954a514
#
_cell.length_a   1.000
_cell.length_b   1.000
_cell.length_c   1.000
_cell.angle_alpha   90.00
_cell.angle_beta   90.00
_cell.angle_gamma   90.00
#
_symmetry.space_group_name_H-M   'P 1'
#
loop_
_entity.id
_entity.type
_entity.pdbx_description
1 polymer ?
#
loop_
_entity_poly.entity_id
_entity_poly.type
_entity_poly.pdbx_seq_one_letter_code
_entity_poly.pdbx_strand_id
1 'polypeptide(L)'
;MAEEIKSNKSMKFDKIQIKLASPENILEWSHGEVTKPETINYRTLKPEKDGLFCERIFGPSKDWECHCGKYKKIKDKGIVCDKCGVEVTKASVRRDRMGHIHLAAPVSHIWYFKGIPSRMDLILDIGPKNLEKVLYFASYIVIDPGETDIPFKKILSETEYRELCEQYGSKAFRVGMGAEAILELLQMVNLEEEEVRLKEELANTTSQKAARLIKRIEVVEAFKNAGTKPEWMILTEIPVIPPDLRPMVQLDGGRFATSDLNDLYRRIINRNNRLARLLDRKSVV
;
A
#
# COMPACT_ATOMS: atom_id res chain seq x y z
N MET A 1 1.44 -44.55 -4.08
CA MET A 1 2.73 -43.92 -4.44
C MET A 1 2.73 -43.42 -5.89
N ALA A 2 1.73 -42.64 -6.31
CA ALA A 2 1.65 -42.09 -7.66
C ALA A 2 0.98 -40.70 -7.74
N GLU A 3 0.88 -39.96 -6.63
CA GLU A 3 0.20 -38.65 -6.59
C GLU A 3 1.08 -37.45 -6.16
N GLU A 4 2.37 -37.65 -5.92
CA GLU A 4 3.28 -36.57 -5.49
C GLU A 4 4.13 -35.92 -6.60
N ILE A 5 3.86 -36.23 -7.88
CA ILE A 5 4.60 -35.63 -9.01
C ILE A 5 3.63 -34.74 -9.82
N LYS A 6 2.93 -33.79 -9.18
CA LYS A 6 2.09 -32.80 -9.87
C LYS A 6 2.45 -31.34 -9.61
N SER A 7 3.68 -31.02 -9.24
CA SER A 7 4.03 -29.62 -8.97
C SER A 7 5.11 -28.99 -9.85
N ASN A 8 5.42 -29.57 -11.00
CA ASN A 8 6.33 -28.92 -11.95
C ASN A 8 5.76 -28.88 -13.36
N LYS A 9 4.48 -28.49 -13.50
CA LYS A 9 4.04 -27.94 -14.78
C LYS A 9 4.66 -26.54 -14.86
N SER A 10 5.72 -26.40 -15.65
CA SER A 10 6.17 -25.09 -16.11
C SER A 10 4.93 -24.41 -16.72
N MET A 11 4.40 -23.39 -16.04
CA MET A 11 3.30 -22.59 -16.59
C MET A 11 3.85 -21.94 -17.85
N LYS A 12 3.41 -22.45 -19.01
CA LYS A 12 3.67 -21.80 -20.30
C LYS A 12 2.80 -20.56 -20.33
N PHE A 13 3.41 -19.40 -20.47
CA PHE A 13 2.71 -18.12 -20.61
C PHE A 13 3.29 -17.40 -21.83
N ASP A 14 2.43 -16.72 -22.58
CA ASP A 14 2.84 -15.96 -23.76
C ASP A 14 3.12 -14.50 -23.44
N LYS A 15 2.57 -13.99 -22.34
CA LYS A 15 2.68 -12.58 -21.93
C LYS A 15 2.80 -12.43 -20.42
N ILE A 16 3.54 -11.43 -20.01
CA ILE A 16 3.63 -10.95 -18.60
C ILE A 16 3.07 -9.53 -18.59
N GLN A 17 2.16 -9.26 -17.68
CA GLN A 17 1.63 -7.92 -17.44
C GLN A 17 2.00 -7.46 -16.03
N ILE A 18 2.57 -6.27 -15.92
CA ILE A 18 2.83 -5.60 -14.64
C ILE A 18 1.72 -4.58 -14.42
N LYS A 19 1.02 -4.69 -13.29
CA LYS A 19 -0.04 -3.77 -12.91
C LYS A 19 -0.02 -3.46 -11.41
N LEU A 20 -0.76 -2.45 -10.98
CA LEU A 20 -0.97 -2.16 -9.57
C LEU A 20 -1.76 -3.29 -8.92
N ALA A 21 -1.37 -3.65 -7.70
CA ALA A 21 -2.17 -4.51 -6.84
C ALA A 21 -3.19 -3.68 -6.07
N SER A 22 -4.40 -4.20 -5.94
CA SER A 22 -5.39 -3.61 -5.06
C SER A 22 -5.09 -3.94 -3.59
N PRO A 23 -5.62 -3.18 -2.62
CA PRO A 23 -5.55 -3.55 -1.21
C PRO A 23 -6.09 -4.96 -0.94
N GLU A 24 -7.19 -5.35 -1.62
CA GLU A 24 -7.80 -6.66 -1.51
C GLU A 24 -6.86 -7.77 -2.00
N ASN A 25 -6.15 -7.55 -3.12
CA ASN A 25 -5.15 -8.51 -3.60
C ASN A 25 -4.01 -8.70 -2.59
N ILE A 26 -3.54 -7.61 -1.97
CA ILE A 26 -2.49 -7.68 -0.94
C ILE A 26 -2.96 -8.50 0.26
N LEU A 27 -4.21 -8.29 0.71
CA LEU A 27 -4.82 -9.06 1.80
C LEU A 27 -5.02 -10.53 1.43
N GLU A 28 -5.42 -10.83 0.19
CA GLU A 28 -5.58 -12.20 -0.31
C GLU A 28 -4.25 -12.97 -0.34
N TRP A 29 -3.16 -12.31 -0.74
CA TRP A 29 -1.83 -12.93 -0.73
C TRP A 29 -1.24 -13.08 0.65
N SER A 30 -1.71 -12.30 1.62
CA SER A 30 -1.17 -12.23 2.96
C SER A 30 -1.64 -13.39 3.83
N HIS A 31 -0.71 -13.94 4.60
CA HIS A 31 -0.98 -14.95 5.63
C HIS A 31 -1.13 -14.32 7.04
N GLY A 32 -1.04 -12.99 7.15
CA GLY A 32 -1.28 -12.26 8.38
C GLY A 32 -0.59 -10.90 8.44
N GLU A 33 -1.03 -10.11 9.40
CA GLU A 33 -0.53 -8.76 9.64
C GLU A 33 0.77 -8.78 10.47
N VAL A 34 1.75 -7.99 10.02
CA VAL A 34 3.01 -7.74 10.74
C VAL A 34 2.86 -6.45 11.53
N THR A 35 2.68 -6.57 12.84
CA THR A 35 2.44 -5.42 13.74
C THR A 35 3.67 -4.96 14.48
N LYS A 36 4.71 -5.82 14.56
CA LYS A 36 5.92 -5.56 15.34
C LYS A 36 7.15 -5.40 14.45
N PRO A 37 8.03 -4.42 14.78
CA PRO A 37 9.26 -4.17 14.03
C PRO A 37 10.37 -5.19 14.33
N GLU A 38 10.22 -6.02 15.37
CA GLU A 38 11.21 -6.99 15.80
C GLU A 38 11.36 -8.11 14.75
N THR A 39 12.59 -8.57 14.62
CA THR A 39 12.96 -9.64 13.68
C THR A 39 13.08 -10.98 14.40
N ILE A 40 14.15 -11.13 15.17
CA ILE A 40 14.46 -12.31 15.96
C ILE A 40 14.79 -11.94 17.40
N ASN A 41 14.59 -12.88 18.30
CA ASN A 41 15.10 -12.76 19.66
C ASN A 41 16.59 -13.14 19.66
N TYR A 42 17.47 -12.20 19.94
CA TYR A 42 18.92 -12.39 19.90
C TYR A 42 19.45 -13.42 20.90
N ARG A 43 18.70 -13.71 21.98
CA ARG A 43 19.06 -14.71 22.99
C ARG A 43 18.70 -16.12 22.53
N THR A 44 17.51 -16.29 21.96
CA THR A 44 16.99 -17.62 21.57
C THR A 44 17.18 -17.92 20.09
N LEU A 45 17.56 -16.93 19.28
CA LEU A 45 17.69 -16.96 17.83
C LEU A 45 16.37 -17.34 17.12
N LYS A 46 15.24 -17.25 17.82
CA LYS A 46 13.91 -17.56 17.27
C LYS A 46 13.23 -16.31 16.77
N PRO A 47 12.42 -16.42 15.69
CA PRO A 47 11.60 -15.32 15.20
C PRO A 47 10.63 -14.80 16.27
N GLU A 48 10.51 -13.48 16.39
CA GLU A 48 9.54 -12.86 17.29
C GLU A 48 8.13 -13.00 16.73
N LYS A 49 7.16 -13.19 17.63
CA LYS A 49 5.75 -13.31 17.29
C LYS A 49 5.24 -11.97 16.76
N ASP A 50 4.47 -12.01 15.66
CA ASP A 50 3.89 -10.87 14.96
C ASP A 50 4.92 -9.87 14.39
N GLY A 51 6.21 -10.29 14.37
CA GLY A 51 7.33 -9.55 13.79
C GLY A 51 7.61 -9.93 12.34
N LEU A 52 8.65 -9.30 11.78
CA LEU A 52 9.05 -9.44 10.37
C LEU A 52 9.45 -10.86 9.94
N PHE A 53 9.75 -11.76 10.87
CA PHE A 53 10.10 -13.16 10.61
C PHE A 53 9.13 -14.16 11.28
N CYS A 54 7.97 -13.69 11.74
CA CYS A 54 6.99 -14.47 12.49
C CYS A 54 6.65 -15.81 11.81
N GLU A 55 6.79 -16.92 12.55
CA GLU A 55 6.51 -18.25 12.02
C GLU A 55 4.99 -18.51 11.84
N ARG A 56 4.14 -17.78 12.56
CA ARG A 56 2.69 -17.86 12.39
C ARG A 56 2.25 -17.29 11.03
N ILE A 57 2.89 -16.23 10.58
CA ILE A 57 2.56 -15.55 9.31
C ILE A 57 3.28 -16.24 8.15
N PHE A 58 4.59 -16.41 8.26
CA PHE A 58 5.43 -16.84 7.14
C PHE A 58 5.75 -18.33 7.11
N GLY A 59 5.34 -19.09 8.13
CA GLY A 59 5.63 -20.50 8.26
C GLY A 59 6.83 -20.81 9.18
N PRO A 60 7.03 -22.10 9.50
CA PRO A 60 8.03 -22.55 10.44
C PRO A 60 9.46 -22.36 9.93
N SER A 61 10.42 -22.16 10.83
CA SER A 61 11.85 -22.07 10.52
C SER A 61 12.51 -23.43 10.23
N LYS A 62 11.91 -24.50 10.72
CA LYS A 62 12.36 -25.88 10.51
C LYS A 62 11.23 -26.73 9.95
N ASP A 63 11.60 -27.67 9.08
CA ASP A 63 10.62 -28.59 8.49
C ASP A 63 9.83 -29.34 9.57
N TRP A 64 8.52 -29.31 9.47
CA TRP A 64 7.60 -30.07 10.30
C TRP A 64 7.68 -29.79 11.81
N GLU A 65 8.23 -28.64 12.21
CA GLU A 65 8.34 -28.23 13.61
C GLU A 65 7.59 -26.92 13.85
N CYS A 66 6.71 -26.89 14.83
CA CYS A 66 6.07 -25.63 15.25
C CYS A 66 6.98 -24.82 16.19
N HIS A 67 6.76 -23.52 16.32
CA HIS A 67 7.60 -22.61 17.12
C HIS A 67 7.83 -23.08 18.58
N CYS A 68 6.79 -23.56 19.24
CA CYS A 68 6.89 -24.00 20.63
C CYS A 68 7.45 -25.43 20.81
N GLY A 69 7.64 -26.18 19.71
CA GLY A 69 8.16 -27.54 19.73
C GLY A 69 7.19 -28.63 20.19
N LYS A 70 5.89 -28.31 20.29
CA LYS A 70 4.86 -29.31 20.61
C LYS A 70 4.73 -30.36 19.52
N TYR A 71 4.75 -29.93 18.26
CA TYR A 71 4.72 -30.77 17.06
C TYR A 71 6.07 -30.74 16.38
N LYS A 72 6.65 -31.90 16.08
CA LYS A 72 7.99 -32.06 15.50
C LYS A 72 8.09 -33.16 14.44
N LYS A 73 6.97 -33.69 14.02
CA LYS A 73 6.94 -34.88 13.14
C LYS A 73 6.11 -34.61 11.89
N ILE A 74 6.53 -35.22 10.79
CA ILE A 74 5.84 -35.14 9.50
C ILE A 74 4.38 -35.66 9.56
N LYS A 75 4.08 -36.57 10.50
CA LYS A 75 2.72 -37.06 10.71
C LYS A 75 1.73 -35.97 11.12
N ASP A 76 2.24 -34.88 11.69
CA ASP A 76 1.46 -33.74 12.15
C ASP A 76 1.31 -32.67 11.07
N LYS A 77 1.63 -32.98 9.80
CA LYS A 77 1.54 -32.08 8.64
C LYS A 77 0.16 -31.42 8.54
N GLY A 78 0.14 -30.10 8.35
CA GLY A 78 -1.08 -29.31 8.16
C GLY A 78 -1.81 -28.93 9.44
N ILE A 79 -1.36 -29.41 10.60
CA ILE A 79 -1.93 -29.03 11.88
C ILE A 79 -1.47 -27.62 12.25
N VAL A 80 -2.40 -26.77 12.61
CA VAL A 80 -2.09 -25.46 13.21
C VAL A 80 -1.96 -25.67 14.72
N CYS A 81 -0.81 -25.36 15.28
CA CYS A 81 -0.53 -25.55 16.70
C CYS A 81 -1.43 -24.64 17.55
N ASP A 82 -2.22 -25.25 18.46
CA ASP A 82 -3.10 -24.57 19.40
C ASP A 82 -2.35 -23.62 20.37
N LYS A 83 -1.08 -23.93 20.69
CA LYS A 83 -0.27 -23.12 21.61
C LYS A 83 0.42 -21.91 20.94
N CYS A 84 0.99 -22.07 19.75
CA CYS A 84 1.78 -21.01 19.11
C CYS A 84 1.20 -20.52 17.78
N GLY A 85 0.13 -21.14 17.26
CA GLY A 85 -0.53 -20.76 16.02
C GLY A 85 0.27 -21.03 14.75
N VAL A 86 1.39 -21.75 14.84
CA VAL A 86 2.22 -22.06 13.67
C VAL A 86 1.73 -23.34 13.02
N GLU A 87 1.54 -23.31 11.71
CA GLU A 87 1.20 -24.47 10.90
C GLU A 87 2.43 -25.39 10.74
N VAL A 88 2.21 -26.68 10.91
CA VAL A 88 3.25 -27.71 10.74
C VAL A 88 3.40 -28.04 9.26
N THR A 89 4.36 -27.40 8.59
CA THR A 89 4.64 -27.54 7.16
C THR A 89 6.14 -27.48 6.88
N LYS A 90 6.54 -27.55 5.63
CA LYS A 90 7.95 -27.39 5.24
C LYS A 90 8.40 -25.93 5.44
N ALA A 91 9.64 -25.73 5.85
CA ALA A 91 10.24 -24.39 5.97
C ALA A 91 10.31 -23.63 4.63
N SER A 92 10.31 -24.35 3.49
CA SER A 92 10.32 -23.73 2.15
C SER A 92 9.16 -22.78 1.89
N VAL A 93 8.04 -22.88 2.61
CA VAL A 93 6.92 -21.93 2.50
C VAL A 93 7.30 -20.50 2.88
N ARG A 94 8.38 -20.32 3.66
CA ARG A 94 8.93 -19.00 4.02
C ARG A 94 9.51 -18.24 2.82
N ARG A 95 9.66 -18.91 1.69
CA ARG A 95 10.04 -18.29 0.42
C ARG A 95 8.84 -17.73 -0.34
N ASP A 96 7.65 -18.24 -0.08
CA ASP A 96 6.44 -17.97 -0.87
C ASP A 96 5.41 -17.15 -0.11
N ARG A 97 5.29 -17.35 1.21
CA ARG A 97 4.26 -16.69 2.03
C ARG A 97 4.56 -15.22 2.24
N MET A 98 3.59 -14.40 1.87
CA MET A 98 3.59 -12.95 2.11
C MET A 98 2.83 -12.60 3.38
N GLY A 99 3.16 -11.45 3.96
CA GLY A 99 2.38 -10.77 4.98
C GLY A 99 1.94 -9.39 4.49
N HIS A 100 1.32 -8.62 5.37
CA HIS A 100 0.99 -7.21 5.11
C HIS A 100 1.20 -6.35 6.35
N ILE A 101 1.27 -5.06 6.15
CA ILE A 101 1.22 -4.03 7.20
C ILE A 101 0.02 -3.16 6.90
N HIS A 102 -0.95 -3.12 7.81
CA HIS A 102 -2.07 -2.19 7.75
C HIS A 102 -1.61 -0.78 8.16
N LEU A 103 -1.89 0.22 7.33
CA LEU A 103 -1.48 1.60 7.60
C LEU A 103 -2.56 2.36 8.39
N ALA A 104 -2.14 3.05 9.44
CA ALA A 104 -3.02 3.91 10.26
C ALA A 104 -3.56 5.13 9.50
N ALA A 105 -2.91 5.51 8.39
CA ALA A 105 -3.37 6.52 7.46
C ALA A 105 -2.90 6.17 6.05
N PRO A 106 -3.68 6.51 5.00
CA PRO A 106 -3.29 6.29 3.61
C PRO A 106 -1.99 7.01 3.26
N VAL A 107 -1.18 6.40 2.39
CA VAL A 107 0.12 6.95 1.94
C VAL A 107 0.19 6.93 0.43
N SER A 108 0.59 8.06 -0.17
CA SER A 108 0.79 8.17 -1.60
C SER A 108 2.03 7.39 -2.07
N HIS A 109 1.88 6.58 -3.10
CA HIS A 109 3.01 5.86 -3.71
C HIS A 109 3.91 6.84 -4.46
N ILE A 110 5.19 6.87 -4.09
CA ILE A 110 6.16 7.85 -4.59
C ILE A 110 6.33 7.83 -6.11
N TRP A 111 6.25 6.69 -6.76
CA TRP A 111 6.41 6.56 -8.21
C TRP A 111 5.33 7.28 -9.00
N TYR A 112 4.10 7.34 -8.47
CA TYR A 112 2.97 7.96 -9.14
C TYR A 112 2.80 9.43 -8.77
N PHE A 113 3.42 9.84 -7.66
CA PHE A 113 3.46 11.23 -7.20
C PHE A 113 4.67 11.99 -7.73
N LYS A 114 5.90 11.51 -7.49
CA LYS A 114 7.17 12.18 -7.89
C LYS A 114 7.66 11.79 -9.29
N GLY A 115 6.98 10.89 -9.99
CA GLY A 115 7.30 10.57 -11.39
C GLY A 115 7.18 11.78 -12.30
N ILE A 116 7.94 11.79 -13.39
CA ILE A 116 7.90 12.87 -14.41
C ILE A 116 7.44 12.27 -15.73
N PRO A 117 6.20 12.54 -16.16
CA PRO A 117 5.15 13.31 -15.48
C PRO A 117 4.48 12.53 -14.33
N SER A 118 3.95 13.25 -13.33
CA SER A 118 3.17 12.65 -12.24
C SER A 118 1.86 12.09 -12.75
N ARG A 119 1.63 10.80 -12.56
CA ARG A 119 0.39 10.14 -13.02
C ARG A 119 -0.83 10.58 -12.22
N MET A 120 -0.66 10.83 -10.92
CA MET A 120 -1.73 11.40 -10.08
C MET A 120 -2.14 12.78 -10.55
N ASP A 121 -1.16 13.64 -10.87
CA ASP A 121 -1.45 14.98 -11.41
C ASP A 121 -2.19 14.91 -12.74
N LEU A 122 -1.78 14.03 -13.65
CA LEU A 122 -2.41 13.90 -14.96
C LEU A 122 -3.86 13.42 -14.87
N ILE A 123 -4.18 12.53 -13.92
CA ILE A 123 -5.56 12.05 -13.71
C ILE A 123 -6.40 13.15 -13.03
N LEU A 124 -5.91 13.75 -11.96
CA LEU A 124 -6.68 14.71 -11.16
C LEU A 124 -6.70 16.13 -11.75
N ASP A 125 -5.74 16.47 -12.60
CA ASP A 125 -5.55 17.80 -13.20
C ASP A 125 -5.39 18.94 -12.19
N ILE A 126 -4.63 18.70 -11.13
CA ILE A 126 -4.45 19.66 -10.03
C ILE A 126 -3.19 20.52 -10.22
N GLY A 127 -2.19 19.98 -10.91
CA GLY A 127 -0.84 20.53 -11.02
C GLY A 127 0.12 19.97 -9.95
N PRO A 128 1.38 19.61 -10.33
CA PRO A 128 2.29 18.87 -9.47
C PRO A 128 2.66 19.63 -8.20
N LYS A 129 2.79 20.96 -8.24
CA LYS A 129 3.07 21.80 -7.07
C LYS A 129 1.90 21.83 -6.08
N ASN A 130 0.67 21.87 -6.59
CA ASN A 130 -0.53 21.87 -5.78
C ASN A 130 -0.76 20.51 -5.14
N LEU A 131 -0.59 19.44 -5.91
CA LEU A 131 -0.64 18.07 -5.41
C LEU A 131 0.37 17.86 -4.27
N GLU A 132 1.59 18.39 -4.42
CA GLU A 132 2.62 18.34 -3.36
C GLU A 132 2.17 19.07 -2.09
N LYS A 133 1.61 20.28 -2.21
CA LYS A 133 1.12 21.04 -1.04
C LYS A 133 0.04 20.27 -0.28
N VAL A 134 -0.89 19.64 -0.99
CA VAL A 134 -1.95 18.85 -0.35
C VAL A 134 -1.39 17.62 0.34
N LEU A 135 -0.54 16.83 -0.33
CA LEU A 135 0.03 15.61 0.23
C LEU A 135 0.94 15.85 1.45
N TYR A 136 1.60 17.01 1.51
CA TYR A 136 2.45 17.42 2.65
C TYR A 136 1.72 18.25 3.70
N PHE A 137 0.39 18.29 3.67
CA PHE A 137 -0.44 19.01 4.64
C PHE A 137 -0.18 20.53 4.72
N ALA A 138 0.27 21.13 3.61
CA ALA A 138 0.51 22.57 3.51
C ALA A 138 -0.70 23.35 2.99
N SER A 139 -1.68 22.70 2.38
CA SER A 139 -2.90 23.32 1.83
C SER A 139 -4.05 22.34 1.83
N TYR A 140 -5.27 22.89 1.92
CA TYR A 140 -6.50 22.14 1.74
C TYR A 140 -6.87 21.98 0.27
N ILE A 141 -7.63 20.95 -0.05
CA ILE A 141 -8.28 20.77 -1.34
C ILE A 141 -9.79 20.61 -1.16
N VAL A 142 -10.57 21.27 -1.99
CA VAL A 142 -12.02 21.16 -1.97
C VAL A 142 -12.44 19.83 -2.59
N ILE A 143 -13.08 18.99 -1.79
CA ILE A 143 -13.59 17.66 -2.19
C ILE A 143 -15.04 17.78 -2.62
N ASP A 144 -15.82 18.57 -1.91
CA ASP A 144 -17.22 18.82 -2.21
C ASP A 144 -17.53 20.32 -1.98
N PRO A 145 -17.88 21.06 -3.03
CA PRO A 145 -18.22 22.48 -2.90
C PRO A 145 -19.60 22.71 -2.25
N GLY A 146 -20.45 21.68 -2.12
CA GLY A 146 -21.81 21.84 -1.62
C GLY A 146 -22.62 22.86 -2.46
N GLU A 147 -23.37 23.73 -1.77
CA GLU A 147 -24.17 24.81 -2.41
C GLU A 147 -23.38 26.13 -2.53
N THR A 148 -22.02 26.09 -2.44
CA THR A 148 -21.18 27.28 -2.51
C THR A 148 -20.62 27.51 -3.92
N ASP A 149 -20.21 28.75 -4.22
CA ASP A 149 -19.56 29.10 -5.50
C ASP A 149 -18.07 28.69 -5.56
N ILE A 150 -17.61 27.86 -4.63
CA ILE A 150 -16.22 27.43 -4.56
C ILE A 150 -15.96 26.36 -5.64
N PRO A 151 -14.95 26.53 -6.52
CA PRO A 151 -14.66 25.52 -7.53
C PRO A 151 -14.23 24.18 -6.93
N PHE A 152 -14.73 23.09 -7.49
CA PHE A 152 -14.27 21.73 -7.19
C PHE A 152 -12.77 21.60 -7.40
N LYS A 153 -12.05 20.88 -6.52
CA LYS A 153 -10.59 20.73 -6.50
C LYS A 153 -9.80 22.03 -6.31
N LYS A 154 -10.42 23.13 -5.89
CA LYS A 154 -9.69 24.35 -5.55
C LYS A 154 -8.75 24.10 -4.38
N ILE A 155 -7.51 24.60 -4.51
CA ILE A 155 -6.53 24.57 -3.42
C ILE A 155 -6.72 25.81 -2.56
N LEU A 156 -6.80 25.62 -1.27
CA LEU A 156 -7.01 26.68 -0.27
C LEU A 156 -5.84 26.71 0.71
N SER A 157 -5.36 27.91 1.00
CA SER A 157 -4.49 28.14 2.15
C SER A 157 -5.29 28.09 3.46
N GLU A 158 -4.62 28.03 4.60
CA GLU A 158 -5.26 28.06 5.92
C GLU A 158 -6.10 29.34 6.12
N THR A 159 -5.60 30.49 5.61
CA THR A 159 -6.30 31.79 5.69
C THR A 159 -7.56 31.79 4.85
N GLU A 160 -7.46 31.40 3.56
CA GLU A 160 -8.61 31.28 2.66
C GLU A 160 -9.66 30.30 3.19
N TYR A 161 -9.23 29.18 3.78
CA TYR A 161 -10.16 28.23 4.39
C TYR A 161 -10.96 28.86 5.53
N ARG A 162 -10.29 29.61 6.44
CA ARG A 162 -10.97 30.31 7.55
C ARG A 162 -11.95 31.36 7.05
N GLU A 163 -11.54 32.19 6.08
CA GLU A 163 -12.42 33.20 5.47
C GLU A 163 -13.67 32.57 4.85
N LEU A 164 -13.51 31.45 4.12
CA LEU A 164 -14.65 30.73 3.54
C LEU A 164 -15.53 30.08 4.61
N CYS A 165 -14.96 29.59 5.70
CA CYS A 165 -15.73 29.07 6.82
C CYS A 165 -16.55 30.18 7.54
N GLU A 166 -16.02 31.39 7.62
CA GLU A 166 -16.72 32.55 8.16
C GLU A 166 -17.86 33.01 7.21
N GLN A 167 -17.61 32.95 5.90
CA GLN A 167 -18.59 33.40 4.88
C GLN A 167 -19.74 32.40 4.69
N TYR A 168 -19.47 31.11 4.54
CA TYR A 168 -20.46 30.09 4.18
C TYR A 168 -20.85 29.16 5.33
N GLY A 169 -20.02 29.12 6.40
CA GLY A 169 -20.14 28.15 7.46
C GLY A 169 -19.31 26.89 7.20
N SER A 170 -18.76 26.30 8.26
CA SER A 170 -17.85 25.14 8.19
C SER A 170 -18.47 23.84 7.65
N LYS A 171 -19.81 23.77 7.56
CA LYS A 171 -20.55 22.61 7.05
C LYS A 171 -21.07 22.78 5.62
N ALA A 172 -20.92 23.97 5.02
CA ALA A 172 -21.45 24.28 3.71
C ALA A 172 -20.66 23.63 2.57
N PHE A 173 -19.40 23.30 2.79
CA PHE A 173 -18.50 22.66 1.85
C PHE A 173 -17.54 21.72 2.58
N ARG A 174 -16.93 20.78 1.86
CA ARG A 174 -16.01 19.81 2.42
C ARG A 174 -14.64 19.91 1.79
N VAL A 175 -13.62 20.01 2.64
CA VAL A 175 -12.22 20.05 2.26
C VAL A 175 -11.45 18.91 2.92
N GLY A 176 -10.29 18.59 2.38
CA GLY A 176 -9.41 17.61 2.96
C GLY A 176 -7.94 17.96 2.75
N MET A 177 -7.06 17.25 3.44
CA MET A 177 -5.60 17.34 3.29
C MET A 177 -4.98 15.95 3.27
N GLY A 178 -3.75 15.86 2.76
CA GLY A 178 -2.99 14.62 2.77
C GLY A 178 -3.42 13.61 1.72
N ALA A 179 -2.93 12.39 1.87
CA ALA A 179 -3.22 11.31 0.93
C ALA A 179 -4.67 10.81 1.02
N GLU A 180 -5.34 10.99 2.15
CA GLU A 180 -6.76 10.62 2.32
C GLU A 180 -7.67 11.44 1.40
N ALA A 181 -7.46 12.77 1.33
CA ALA A 181 -8.19 13.63 0.42
C ALA A 181 -7.96 13.28 -1.05
N ILE A 182 -6.72 12.94 -1.40
CA ILE A 182 -6.36 12.52 -2.76
C ILE A 182 -6.97 11.15 -3.07
N LEU A 183 -7.00 10.22 -2.13
CA LEU A 183 -7.66 8.93 -2.28
C LEU A 183 -9.14 9.10 -2.64
N GLU A 184 -9.84 9.93 -1.90
CA GLU A 184 -11.25 10.20 -2.12
C GLU A 184 -11.50 10.83 -3.51
N LEU A 185 -10.67 11.79 -3.92
CA LEU A 185 -10.77 12.37 -5.26
C LEU A 185 -10.48 11.36 -6.37
N LEU A 186 -9.53 10.43 -6.17
CA LEU A 186 -9.23 9.36 -7.13
C LEU A 186 -10.37 8.34 -7.24
N GLN A 187 -11.09 8.06 -6.14
CA GLN A 187 -12.26 7.20 -6.12
C GLN A 187 -13.44 7.78 -6.91
N MET A 188 -13.54 9.11 -6.97
CA MET A 188 -14.58 9.80 -7.73
C MET A 188 -14.34 9.81 -9.25
N VAL A 189 -13.12 9.45 -9.70
CA VAL A 189 -12.78 9.46 -11.13
C VAL A 189 -13.42 8.30 -11.87
N ASN A 190 -14.32 8.59 -12.78
CA ASN A 190 -14.80 7.63 -13.77
C ASN A 190 -13.92 7.70 -15.02
N LEU A 191 -13.11 6.64 -15.24
CA LEU A 191 -12.14 6.61 -16.34
C LEU A 191 -12.80 6.64 -17.72
N GLU A 192 -14.01 6.10 -17.86
CA GLU A 192 -14.72 6.07 -19.15
C GLU A 192 -15.24 7.45 -19.53
N GLU A 193 -15.88 8.12 -18.59
CA GLU A 193 -16.37 9.50 -18.78
C GLU A 193 -15.22 10.48 -18.99
N GLU A 194 -14.14 10.33 -18.22
CA GLU A 194 -12.96 11.18 -18.33
C GLU A 194 -12.27 11.02 -19.70
N GLU A 195 -12.19 9.81 -20.23
CA GLU A 195 -11.63 9.55 -21.56
C GLU A 195 -12.44 10.28 -22.66
N VAL A 196 -13.76 10.17 -22.62
CA VAL A 196 -14.65 10.83 -23.60
C VAL A 196 -14.48 12.34 -23.50
N ARG A 197 -14.57 12.90 -22.28
CA ARG A 197 -14.40 14.33 -22.02
C ARG A 197 -13.06 14.88 -22.55
N LEU A 198 -11.98 14.19 -22.28
CA LEU A 198 -10.63 14.59 -22.73
C LEU A 198 -10.47 14.54 -24.24
N LYS A 199 -11.08 13.57 -24.93
CA LYS A 199 -11.07 13.46 -26.40
C LYS A 199 -11.87 14.59 -27.05
N GLU A 200 -13.01 14.96 -26.49
CA GLU A 200 -13.82 16.11 -26.94
C GLU A 200 -13.08 17.44 -26.72
N GLU A 201 -12.44 17.60 -25.57
CA GLU A 201 -11.64 18.79 -25.27
C GLU A 201 -10.44 18.91 -26.22
N LEU A 202 -9.77 17.79 -26.55
CA LEU A 202 -8.66 17.76 -27.50
C LEU A 202 -9.09 18.20 -28.91
N ALA A 203 -10.26 17.78 -29.37
CA ALA A 203 -10.80 18.17 -30.67
C ALA A 203 -11.01 19.69 -30.82
N ASN A 204 -11.26 20.38 -29.70
CA ASN A 204 -11.55 21.82 -29.64
C ASN A 204 -10.34 22.67 -29.21
N THR A 205 -9.17 22.07 -28.99
CA THR A 205 -8.02 22.76 -28.37
C THR A 205 -6.84 22.90 -29.30
N THR A 206 -6.14 24.04 -29.23
CA THR A 206 -4.96 24.35 -30.05
C THR A 206 -3.64 24.14 -29.31
N SER A 207 -2.66 23.64 -30.05
CA SER A 207 -1.24 23.31 -29.87
C SER A 207 -0.62 23.10 -28.47
N GLN A 208 -0.54 24.04 -27.55
CA GLN A 208 0.19 23.82 -26.28
C GLN A 208 -0.62 23.04 -25.24
N LYS A 209 -1.91 23.30 -25.12
CA LYS A 209 -2.81 22.53 -24.24
C LYS A 209 -3.01 21.11 -24.75
N ALA A 210 -3.00 20.92 -26.09
CA ALA A 210 -3.17 19.60 -26.71
C ALA A 210 -2.10 18.59 -26.24
N ALA A 211 -0.85 19.00 -26.10
CA ALA A 211 0.23 18.11 -25.64
C ALA A 211 0.00 17.57 -24.19
N ARG A 212 -0.59 18.39 -23.32
CA ARG A 212 -0.97 17.94 -21.94
C ARG A 212 -2.17 17.01 -21.99
N LEU A 213 -3.19 17.33 -22.79
CA LEU A 213 -4.39 16.50 -22.95
C LEU A 213 -4.03 15.12 -23.50
N ILE A 214 -3.15 15.03 -24.50
CA ILE A 214 -2.67 13.74 -25.03
C ILE A 214 -2.06 12.90 -23.92
N LYS A 215 -1.15 13.47 -23.11
CA LYS A 215 -0.55 12.75 -21.98
C LYS A 215 -1.59 12.29 -20.93
N ARG A 216 -2.64 13.06 -20.70
CA ARG A 216 -3.74 12.69 -19.82
C ARG A 216 -4.52 11.52 -20.38
N ILE A 217 -4.87 11.57 -21.66
CA ILE A 217 -5.56 10.49 -22.37
C ILE A 217 -4.75 9.20 -22.31
N GLU A 218 -3.45 9.26 -22.63
CA GLU A 218 -2.54 8.09 -22.56
C GLU A 218 -2.56 7.41 -21.17
N VAL A 219 -2.57 8.22 -20.09
CA VAL A 219 -2.60 7.67 -18.73
C VAL A 219 -3.96 7.08 -18.41
N VAL A 220 -5.06 7.75 -18.76
CA VAL A 220 -6.43 7.26 -18.54
C VAL A 220 -6.65 5.94 -19.29
N GLU A 221 -6.27 5.87 -20.57
CA GLU A 221 -6.34 4.67 -21.38
C GLU A 221 -5.46 3.53 -20.82
N ALA A 222 -4.27 3.84 -20.29
CA ALA A 222 -3.40 2.85 -19.67
C ALA A 222 -4.05 2.23 -18.42
N PHE A 223 -4.69 3.02 -17.56
CA PHE A 223 -5.44 2.51 -16.39
C PHE A 223 -6.65 1.66 -16.81
N LYS A 224 -7.42 2.13 -17.77
CA LYS A 224 -8.58 1.42 -18.31
C LYS A 224 -8.18 0.07 -18.92
N ASN A 225 -7.17 0.06 -19.80
CA ASN A 225 -6.70 -1.16 -20.48
C ASN A 225 -6.06 -2.17 -19.53
N ALA A 226 -5.43 -1.70 -18.45
CA ALA A 226 -4.87 -2.57 -17.42
C ALA A 226 -5.93 -3.11 -16.45
N GLY A 227 -7.15 -2.57 -16.45
CA GLY A 227 -8.19 -2.89 -15.47
C GLY A 227 -7.78 -2.50 -14.05
N THR A 228 -7.01 -1.41 -13.90
CA THR A 228 -6.54 -0.90 -12.61
C THR A 228 -7.29 0.36 -12.24
N LYS A 229 -7.56 0.54 -10.95
CA LYS A 229 -8.24 1.73 -10.46
C LYS A 229 -7.22 2.81 -10.05
N PRO A 230 -7.50 4.09 -10.32
CA PRO A 230 -6.60 5.19 -9.95
C PRO A 230 -6.32 5.27 -8.44
N GLU A 231 -7.29 4.92 -7.62
CA GLU A 231 -7.19 4.92 -6.15
C GLU A 231 -6.09 3.98 -5.61
N TRP A 232 -5.69 2.94 -6.38
CA TRP A 232 -4.62 2.02 -5.98
C TRP A 232 -3.23 2.66 -5.99
N MET A 233 -3.09 3.89 -6.48
CA MET A 233 -1.87 4.68 -6.31
C MET A 233 -1.68 5.19 -4.88
N ILE A 234 -2.71 5.11 -4.05
CA ILE A 234 -2.65 5.42 -2.61
C ILE A 234 -2.66 4.09 -1.86
N LEU A 235 -1.67 3.90 -1.00
CA LEU A 235 -1.49 2.67 -0.25
C LEU A 235 -2.20 2.75 1.09
N THR A 236 -3.05 1.78 1.38
CA THR A 236 -3.63 1.51 2.70
C THR A 236 -3.02 0.27 3.33
N GLU A 237 -2.56 -0.66 2.48
CA GLU A 237 -1.89 -1.90 2.86
C GLU A 237 -0.52 -1.98 2.20
N ILE A 238 0.51 -2.34 2.95
CA ILE A 238 1.85 -2.57 2.42
C ILE A 238 2.13 -4.07 2.39
N PRO A 239 2.45 -4.65 1.22
CA PRO A 239 2.83 -6.06 1.15
C PRO A 239 4.20 -6.27 1.80
N VAL A 240 4.30 -7.32 2.62
CA VAL A 240 5.57 -7.75 3.22
C VAL A 240 6.02 -9.00 2.51
N ILE A 241 7.13 -8.90 1.79
CA ILE A 241 7.67 -10.01 1.02
C ILE A 241 8.18 -11.15 1.93
N PRO A 242 8.23 -12.38 1.42
CA PRO A 242 8.66 -13.55 2.17
C PRO A 242 10.04 -13.37 2.85
N PRO A 243 10.24 -13.90 4.07
CA PRO A 243 11.48 -13.75 4.82
C PRO A 243 12.73 -14.26 4.10
N ASP A 244 12.64 -15.34 3.34
CA ASP A 244 13.76 -15.91 2.63
C ASP A 244 14.25 -15.05 1.46
N LEU A 245 13.42 -14.09 0.99
CA LEU A 245 13.83 -13.08 -0.01
C LEU A 245 14.50 -11.85 0.62
N ARG A 246 14.46 -11.73 1.96
CA ARG A 246 15.10 -10.66 2.74
C ARG A 246 15.82 -11.25 3.98
N PRO A 247 16.78 -12.15 3.77
CA PRO A 247 17.32 -12.96 4.84
C PRO A 247 18.07 -12.15 5.89
N MET A 248 18.17 -12.73 7.08
CA MET A 248 18.99 -12.27 8.18
C MET A 248 19.94 -13.43 8.56
N VAL A 249 21.24 -13.24 8.37
CA VAL A 249 22.26 -14.29 8.50
C VAL A 249 23.17 -13.96 9.66
N GLN A 250 23.46 -14.92 10.52
CA GLN A 250 24.45 -14.77 11.56
C GLN A 250 25.85 -14.94 10.97
N LEU A 251 26.72 -13.96 11.22
CA LEU A 251 28.15 -13.99 10.86
C LEU A 251 28.98 -14.51 12.02
N ASP A 252 30.22 -14.87 11.72
CA ASP A 252 31.20 -15.21 12.73
C ASP A 252 31.39 -14.08 13.74
N GLY A 253 31.49 -14.42 15.03
CA GLY A 253 31.53 -13.44 16.12
C GLY A 253 30.18 -12.92 16.59
N GLY A 254 29.08 -13.59 16.23
CA GLY A 254 27.73 -13.29 16.76
C GLY A 254 27.05 -12.05 16.18
N ARG A 255 27.63 -11.43 15.15
CA ARG A 255 27.03 -10.33 14.41
C ARG A 255 26.02 -10.86 13.39
N PHE A 256 25.03 -10.02 13.01
CA PHE A 256 24.05 -10.36 12.00
C PHE A 256 24.20 -9.45 10.78
N ALA A 257 24.19 -10.05 9.59
CA ALA A 257 23.96 -9.36 8.32
C ALA A 257 22.50 -9.49 7.95
N THR A 258 21.90 -8.41 7.52
CA THR A 258 20.49 -8.38 7.13
C THR A 258 20.31 -7.60 5.83
N SER A 259 19.26 -7.91 5.09
CA SER A 259 18.84 -7.11 3.94
C SER A 259 18.36 -5.72 4.41
N ASP A 260 18.65 -4.69 3.62
CA ASP A 260 18.18 -3.31 3.85
C ASP A 260 16.64 -3.21 3.88
N LEU A 261 15.95 -4.12 3.21
CA LEU A 261 14.49 -4.21 3.24
C LEU A 261 13.95 -4.40 4.65
N ASN A 262 14.63 -5.15 5.50
CA ASN A 262 14.20 -5.35 6.89
C ASN A 262 14.26 -4.06 7.69
N ASP A 263 15.27 -3.21 7.48
CA ASP A 263 15.36 -1.91 8.12
C ASP A 263 14.28 -0.95 7.62
N LEU A 264 13.98 -0.97 6.32
CA LEU A 264 12.90 -0.18 5.73
C LEU A 264 11.53 -0.57 6.32
N TYR A 265 11.20 -1.86 6.37
CA TYR A 265 9.97 -2.34 7.01
C TYR A 265 9.91 -1.98 8.48
N ARG A 266 11.00 -2.13 9.22
CA ARG A 266 11.08 -1.76 10.63
C ARG A 266 10.78 -0.29 10.86
N ARG A 267 11.31 0.60 10.00
CA ARG A 267 11.03 2.05 10.07
C ARG A 267 9.57 2.36 9.77
N ILE A 268 8.97 1.69 8.78
CA ILE A 268 7.55 1.83 8.45
C ILE A 268 6.70 1.43 9.64
N ILE A 269 6.90 0.24 10.20
CA ILE A 269 6.11 -0.26 11.33
C ILE A 269 6.23 0.65 12.54
N ASN A 270 7.44 1.12 12.88
CA ASN A 270 7.66 2.02 14.01
C ASN A 270 6.90 3.35 13.85
N ARG A 271 6.95 3.95 12.65
CA ARG A 271 6.22 5.19 12.34
C ARG A 271 4.71 4.97 12.35
N ASN A 272 4.26 3.88 11.76
CA ASN A 272 2.85 3.50 11.71
C ASN A 272 2.28 3.29 13.11
N ASN A 273 2.96 2.51 13.96
CA ASN A 273 2.55 2.27 15.34
C ASN A 273 2.56 3.54 16.20
N ARG A 274 3.49 4.47 15.90
CA ARG A 274 3.52 5.78 16.57
C ARG A 274 2.32 6.63 16.14
N LEU A 275 2.02 6.67 14.86
CA LEU A 275 0.87 7.40 14.31
C LEU A 275 -0.45 6.86 14.87
N ALA A 276 -0.65 5.54 14.83
CA ALA A 276 -1.85 4.89 15.37
C ALA A 276 -2.10 5.31 16.84
N ARG A 277 -1.06 5.26 17.68
CA ARG A 277 -1.16 5.68 19.08
C ARG A 277 -1.49 7.18 19.27
N LEU A 278 -1.09 8.03 18.33
CA LEU A 278 -1.41 9.46 18.38
C LEU A 278 -2.86 9.72 17.95
N LEU A 279 -3.35 8.95 16.96
CA LEU A 279 -4.74 9.03 16.51
C LEU A 279 -5.70 8.54 17.59
N ASP A 280 -5.40 7.42 18.25
CA ASP A 280 -6.21 6.87 19.34
C ASP A 280 -6.32 7.84 20.53
N ARG A 281 -5.24 8.57 20.85
CA ARG A 281 -5.25 9.57 21.93
C ARG A 281 -6.13 10.80 21.63
N LYS A 282 -6.36 11.14 20.37
CA LYS A 282 -7.27 12.23 19.98
C LYS A 282 -8.73 11.88 20.13
N SER A 283 -9.08 10.60 20.16
CA SER A 283 -10.46 10.15 20.38
C SER A 283 -10.90 10.19 21.85
N VAL A 284 -10.02 10.55 22.77
CA VAL A 284 -10.27 10.60 24.23
C VAL A 284 -10.37 12.05 24.77
N VAL A 285 -10.36 13.05 23.88
CA VAL A 285 -10.55 14.46 24.27
C VAL A 285 -11.85 15.01 23.77
#